data_a45ed66c2197b63fab7ec009a3b78311
#
_entry.id   a45ed66c2197b63fab7ec009a3b78311
#
_cell.length_a   1.000
_cell.length_b   1.000
_cell.length_c   1.000
_cell.angle_alpha   90.00
_cell.angle_beta   90.00
_cell.angle_gamma   90.00
#
_symmetry.space_group_name_H-M   'P 1'
#
loop_
_entity.id
_entity.type
_entity.pdbx_description
1 polymer ?
#
loop_
_entity_poly.entity_id
_entity_poly.type
_entity_poly.pdbx_seq_one_letter_code
_entity_poly.pdbx_strand_id
1 'polypeptide(L)'
;MGRSISLPLVATLTISLTACTSQTIRPEEYSGFLHDYSQLTEKKLPSGKKVLAWVSPTLHTHPYTRVYIEPSLFYPEMLPTERAPQSTLSAVTHYYDTALKHELGKVMTVVETPGPDTLIIRSSIISVAARTQSLRFYEWLPVTLLAAGVSTATGIRDQDSEITTEVAVLDAVDQAVVAQIVRKETGRPLDNDKQVMTLDDFKPVLDGWAFDMRQAYSSGGK
;
A
#
# COMPACT_ATOMS: atom_id res chain seq x y z
N MET A 1 54.40 47.23 13.31
CA MET A 1 53.23 47.41 12.44
C MET A 1 52.81 46.04 11.98
N GLY A 2 51.89 45.39 12.71
CA GLY A 2 51.37 44.05 12.39
C GLY A 2 49.99 44.21 11.75
N ARG A 3 49.79 43.68 10.55
CA ARG A 3 48.49 43.66 9.88
C ARG A 3 47.83 42.32 10.18
N SER A 4 46.76 42.39 10.99
CA SER A 4 45.86 41.25 11.23
C SER A 4 45.01 41.00 9.98
N ILE A 5 45.13 39.80 9.40
CA ILE A 5 44.26 39.35 8.30
C ILE A 5 43.11 38.60 8.93
N SER A 6 41.90 39.20 8.90
CA SER A 6 40.67 38.56 9.33
C SER A 6 40.14 37.68 8.17
N LEU A 7 40.10 36.38 8.38
CA LEU A 7 39.46 35.43 7.45
C LEU A 7 37.94 35.41 7.72
N PRO A 8 37.08 35.59 6.70
CA PRO A 8 35.64 35.42 6.90
C PRO A 8 35.30 33.94 6.96
N LEU A 9 34.64 33.54 8.04
CA LEU A 9 34.04 32.18 8.20
C LEU A 9 32.79 32.09 7.33
N VAL A 10 32.91 31.39 6.17
CA VAL A 10 31.78 31.11 5.34
C VAL A 10 31.02 29.90 5.95
N ALA A 11 29.90 30.17 6.58
CA ALA A 11 28.98 29.15 7.09
C ALA A 11 28.21 28.56 5.91
N THR A 12 28.60 27.38 5.44
CA THR A 12 27.88 26.62 4.41
C THR A 12 26.65 25.97 5.05
N LEU A 13 25.47 26.53 4.77
CA LEU A 13 24.19 25.98 5.16
C LEU A 13 23.88 24.76 4.29
N THR A 14 24.13 23.56 4.79
CA THR A 14 23.76 22.31 4.13
C THR A 14 22.25 22.08 4.27
N ILE A 15 21.49 22.37 3.22
CA ILE A 15 20.08 22.02 3.12
C ILE A 15 19.99 20.50 2.87
N SER A 16 19.67 19.74 3.91
CA SER A 16 19.38 18.31 3.81
C SER A 16 18.01 18.13 3.11
N LEU A 17 18.02 17.88 1.81
CA LEU A 17 16.88 17.42 1.05
C LEU A 17 16.59 15.97 1.48
N THR A 18 15.69 15.80 2.46
CA THR A 18 15.08 14.50 2.74
C THR A 18 14.17 14.19 1.56
N ALA A 19 14.67 13.39 0.62
CA ALA A 19 13.85 12.79 -0.41
C ALA A 19 12.91 11.78 0.26
N CYS A 20 11.72 12.24 0.63
CA CYS A 20 10.62 11.36 0.96
C CYS A 20 10.20 10.68 -0.35
N THR A 21 10.58 9.41 -0.56
CA THR A 21 9.94 8.57 -1.56
C THR A 21 8.50 8.35 -1.09
N SER A 22 7.57 9.21 -1.54
CA SER A 22 6.17 9.03 -1.25
C SER A 22 5.68 7.81 -2.03
N GLN A 23 5.23 6.79 -1.33
CA GLN A 23 4.50 5.64 -1.90
C GLN A 23 3.04 6.02 -2.22
N THR A 24 2.78 7.29 -2.45
CA THR A 24 1.44 7.78 -2.78
C THR A 24 1.12 7.45 -4.22
N ILE A 25 -0.01 6.80 -4.44
CA ILE A 25 -0.53 6.49 -5.78
C ILE A 25 -0.93 7.80 -6.45
N ARG A 26 -0.55 7.95 -7.71
CA ARG A 26 -0.90 9.11 -8.53
C ARG A 26 -2.24 8.86 -9.25
N PRO A 27 -3.00 9.90 -9.60
CA PRO A 27 -4.29 9.74 -10.27
C PRO A 27 -4.25 8.89 -11.55
N GLU A 28 -3.16 8.91 -12.29
CA GLU A 28 -2.96 8.10 -13.49
C GLU A 28 -2.76 6.60 -13.21
N GLU A 29 -2.55 6.23 -11.95
CA GLU A 29 -2.40 4.85 -11.50
C GLU A 29 -3.72 4.27 -10.95
N TYR A 30 -4.81 5.05 -10.92
CA TYR A 30 -6.11 4.56 -10.48
C TYR A 30 -6.70 3.56 -11.46
N SER A 31 -7.29 2.48 -10.94
CA SER A 31 -7.80 1.41 -11.78
C SER A 31 -9.18 1.70 -12.37
N GLY A 32 -9.95 2.60 -11.78
CA GLY A 32 -11.36 2.79 -12.07
C GLY A 32 -12.30 1.86 -11.30
N PHE A 33 -11.79 1.07 -10.36
CA PHE A 33 -12.60 0.23 -9.48
C PHE A 33 -13.47 1.05 -8.53
N LEU A 34 -12.93 2.12 -7.97
CA LEU A 34 -13.71 3.11 -7.25
C LEU A 34 -14.37 4.05 -8.27
N HIS A 35 -15.68 4.26 -8.15
CA HIS A 35 -16.41 5.13 -9.11
C HIS A 35 -16.04 6.61 -8.98
N ASP A 36 -15.61 7.03 -7.79
CA ASP A 36 -15.23 8.43 -7.53
C ASP A 36 -14.00 8.47 -6.61
N TYR A 37 -12.94 9.14 -7.07
CA TYR A 37 -11.68 9.33 -6.32
C TYR A 37 -11.56 10.78 -5.81
N SER A 38 -12.50 11.65 -6.11
CA SER A 38 -12.39 13.10 -5.87
C SER A 38 -12.31 13.47 -4.38
N GLN A 39 -12.84 12.61 -3.51
CA GLN A 39 -12.86 12.83 -2.07
C GLN A 39 -11.64 12.26 -1.36
N LEU A 40 -10.80 11.48 -2.05
CA LEU A 40 -9.61 10.89 -1.47
C LEU A 40 -8.60 11.96 -1.06
N THR A 41 -8.13 11.89 0.16
CA THR A 41 -7.07 12.76 0.69
C THR A 41 -6.00 11.92 1.38
N GLU A 42 -4.77 12.43 1.41
CA GLU A 42 -3.69 11.77 2.14
C GLU A 42 -4.03 11.73 3.63
N LYS A 43 -4.05 10.54 4.19
CA LYS A 43 -4.25 10.29 5.62
C LYS A 43 -3.05 9.55 6.18
N LYS A 44 -2.70 9.85 7.42
CA LYS A 44 -1.69 9.11 8.18
C LYS A 44 -2.40 8.10 9.08
N LEU A 45 -2.08 6.83 8.90
CA LEU A 45 -2.62 5.74 9.72
C LEU A 45 -1.95 5.69 11.10
N PRO A 46 -2.55 5.01 12.09
CA PRO A 46 -1.91 4.76 13.39
C PRO A 46 -0.54 4.07 13.28
N SER A 47 -0.33 3.24 12.26
CA SER A 47 0.96 2.63 11.92
C SER A 47 2.02 3.64 11.45
N GLY A 48 1.65 4.90 11.23
CA GLY A 48 2.53 5.95 10.68
C GLY A 48 2.58 5.95 9.15
N LYS A 49 2.02 4.96 8.47
CA LYS A 49 1.95 4.86 7.01
C LYS A 49 0.97 5.89 6.44
N LYS A 50 1.23 6.33 5.21
CA LYS A 50 0.36 7.24 4.46
C LYS A 50 -0.49 6.45 3.47
N VAL A 51 -1.75 6.82 3.36
CA VAL A 51 -2.70 6.25 2.40
C VAL A 51 -3.55 7.36 1.81
N LEU A 52 -4.14 7.13 0.65
CA LEU A 52 -5.26 7.95 0.18
C LEU A 52 -6.54 7.34 0.73
N ALA A 53 -7.31 8.12 1.48
CA ALA A 53 -8.55 7.65 2.06
C ALA A 53 -9.60 8.76 2.18
N TRP A 54 -10.84 8.32 2.13
CA TRP A 54 -12.00 9.11 2.50
C TRP A 54 -12.89 8.28 3.42
N VAL A 55 -13.46 8.93 4.41
CA VAL A 55 -14.40 8.31 5.37
C VAL A 55 -15.59 9.24 5.51
N SER A 56 -16.78 8.70 5.32
CA SER A 56 -18.03 9.43 5.52
C SER A 56 -18.18 9.84 6.99
N PRO A 57 -18.60 11.07 7.28
CA PRO A 57 -18.96 11.47 8.65
C PRO A 57 -20.02 10.56 9.30
N THR A 58 -20.84 9.90 8.48
CA THR A 58 -21.90 9.01 8.97
C THR A 58 -21.42 7.63 9.40
N LEU A 59 -20.20 7.20 9.00
CA LEU A 59 -19.68 5.87 9.33
C LEU A 59 -19.70 5.58 10.85
N HIS A 60 -19.36 6.57 11.66
CA HIS A 60 -19.27 6.42 13.11
C HIS A 60 -20.57 6.78 13.84
N THR A 61 -21.57 7.31 13.14
CA THR A 61 -22.90 7.60 13.72
C THR A 61 -23.88 6.44 13.54
N HIS A 62 -23.54 5.48 12.65
CA HIS A 62 -24.31 4.26 12.46
C HIS A 62 -23.75 3.13 13.33
N PRO A 63 -24.58 2.34 14.01
CA PRO A 63 -24.11 1.24 14.86
C PRO A 63 -23.83 -0.02 14.03
N TYR A 64 -22.82 0.00 13.17
CA TYR A 64 -22.39 -1.21 12.47
C TYR A 64 -21.77 -2.19 13.46
N THR A 65 -22.29 -3.40 13.51
CA THR A 65 -21.81 -4.48 14.40
C THR A 65 -21.31 -5.69 13.62
N ARG A 66 -21.59 -5.72 12.31
CA ARG A 66 -21.27 -6.83 11.41
C ARG A 66 -20.43 -6.37 10.23
N VAL A 67 -19.66 -7.30 9.70
CA VAL A 67 -18.87 -7.08 8.50
C VAL A 67 -18.99 -8.27 7.56
N TYR A 68 -19.23 -7.99 6.29
CA TYR A 68 -19.18 -8.95 5.21
C TYR A 68 -17.96 -8.62 4.32
N ILE A 69 -17.11 -9.60 4.09
CA ILE A 69 -15.95 -9.45 3.22
C ILE A 69 -16.32 -10.08 1.87
N GLU A 70 -16.55 -9.26 0.86
CA GLU A 70 -16.67 -9.75 -0.50
C GLU A 70 -15.36 -10.39 -0.97
N PRO A 71 -15.40 -11.48 -1.73
CA PRO A 71 -14.17 -12.05 -2.28
C PRO A 71 -13.38 -11.01 -3.09
N SER A 72 -12.14 -10.77 -2.69
CA SER A 72 -11.23 -9.86 -3.39
C SER A 72 -10.94 -10.34 -4.79
N LEU A 73 -10.82 -9.42 -5.73
CA LEU A 73 -10.54 -9.70 -7.13
C LEU A 73 -9.38 -8.83 -7.64
N PHE A 74 -8.83 -9.17 -8.80
CA PHE A 74 -7.95 -8.27 -9.54
C PHE A 74 -8.80 -7.38 -10.47
N TYR A 75 -8.56 -6.07 -10.42
CA TYR A 75 -9.24 -5.13 -11.29
C TYR A 75 -8.29 -4.01 -11.76
N PRO A 76 -8.09 -3.83 -13.07
CA PRO A 76 -8.56 -4.71 -14.14
C PRO A 76 -8.12 -6.16 -13.99
N GLU A 77 -8.78 -7.11 -14.66
CA GLU A 77 -8.37 -8.50 -14.62
C GLU A 77 -6.89 -8.65 -14.99
N MET A 78 -6.13 -9.28 -14.09
CA MET A 78 -4.70 -9.45 -14.26
C MET A 78 -4.42 -10.82 -14.91
N LEU A 79 -3.77 -10.80 -16.06
CA LEU A 79 -3.31 -12.05 -16.69
C LEU A 79 -2.08 -12.58 -15.96
N PRO A 80 -2.01 -13.91 -15.73
CA PRO A 80 -0.83 -14.52 -15.15
C PRO A 80 0.41 -14.30 -16.01
N THR A 81 1.55 -14.16 -15.33
CA THR A 81 2.86 -14.08 -15.97
C THR A 81 3.79 -15.15 -15.40
N GLU A 82 4.96 -15.35 -16.01
CA GLU A 82 5.96 -16.26 -15.46
C GLU A 82 6.37 -15.88 -14.04
N ARG A 83 6.41 -14.58 -13.74
CA ARG A 83 6.79 -14.07 -12.41
C ARG A 83 5.62 -13.95 -11.41
N ALA A 84 4.39 -13.87 -11.90
CA ALA A 84 3.17 -13.85 -11.11
C ALA A 84 2.19 -14.88 -11.66
N PRO A 85 2.40 -16.19 -11.42
CA PRO A 85 1.53 -17.24 -11.92
C PRO A 85 0.13 -17.17 -11.28
N GLN A 86 -0.85 -17.81 -11.90
CA GLN A 86 -2.24 -17.85 -11.42
C GLN A 86 -2.34 -18.32 -9.96
N SER A 87 -1.51 -19.26 -9.56
CA SER A 87 -1.47 -19.75 -8.17
C SER A 87 -1.09 -18.65 -7.17
N THR A 88 -0.14 -17.79 -7.51
CA THR A 88 0.23 -16.63 -6.69
C THR A 88 -0.91 -15.62 -6.63
N LEU A 89 -1.51 -15.28 -7.78
CA LEU A 89 -2.60 -14.32 -7.83
C LEU A 89 -3.80 -14.79 -6.98
N SER A 90 -4.21 -16.05 -7.14
CA SER A 90 -5.30 -16.62 -6.33
C SER A 90 -4.96 -16.70 -4.85
N ALA A 91 -3.71 -17.04 -4.51
CA ALA A 91 -3.27 -17.12 -3.12
C ALA A 91 -3.28 -15.72 -2.45
N VAL A 92 -2.89 -14.67 -3.17
CA VAL A 92 -2.86 -13.30 -2.66
C VAL A 92 -4.26 -12.78 -2.34
N THR A 93 -5.24 -12.94 -3.25
CA THR A 93 -6.63 -12.51 -3.00
C THR A 93 -7.26 -13.29 -1.86
N HIS A 94 -7.15 -14.62 -1.85
CA HIS A 94 -7.71 -15.45 -0.79
C HIS A 94 -7.09 -15.15 0.58
N TYR A 95 -5.78 -14.92 0.62
CA TYR A 95 -5.10 -14.56 1.88
C TYR A 95 -5.55 -13.20 2.39
N TYR A 96 -5.72 -12.22 1.50
CA TYR A 96 -6.19 -10.90 1.89
C TYR A 96 -7.58 -10.96 2.53
N ASP A 97 -8.51 -11.70 1.93
CA ASP A 97 -9.84 -11.92 2.50
C ASP A 97 -9.77 -12.57 3.89
N THR A 98 -8.88 -13.56 4.04
CA THR A 98 -8.66 -14.24 5.32
C THR A 98 -8.10 -13.30 6.39
N ALA A 99 -7.12 -12.47 6.02
CA ALA A 99 -6.53 -11.47 6.93
C ALA A 99 -7.55 -10.41 7.35
N LEU A 100 -8.40 -9.94 6.42
CA LEU A 100 -9.48 -9.01 6.72
C LEU A 100 -10.51 -9.64 7.66
N LYS A 101 -10.97 -10.86 7.39
CA LYS A 101 -11.89 -11.61 8.27
C LYS A 101 -11.30 -11.78 9.68
N HIS A 102 -10.03 -12.14 9.76
CA HIS A 102 -9.34 -12.32 11.03
C HIS A 102 -9.22 -11.02 11.83
N GLU A 103 -8.78 -9.94 11.21
CA GLU A 103 -8.58 -8.67 11.93
C GLU A 103 -9.89 -7.99 12.27
N LEU A 104 -10.82 -7.87 11.33
CA LEU A 104 -12.12 -7.23 11.57
C LEU A 104 -12.99 -8.06 12.50
N GLY A 105 -12.85 -9.38 12.50
CA GLY A 105 -13.53 -10.29 13.43
C GLY A 105 -13.20 -10.07 14.91
N LYS A 106 -12.15 -9.30 15.23
CA LYS A 106 -11.80 -8.90 16.60
C LYS A 106 -12.68 -7.76 17.14
N VAL A 107 -13.35 -7.03 16.25
CA VAL A 107 -14.13 -5.82 16.60
C VAL A 107 -15.56 -5.83 16.05
N MET A 108 -15.87 -6.73 15.12
CA MET A 108 -17.16 -6.89 14.46
C MET A 108 -17.47 -8.38 14.29
N THR A 109 -18.76 -8.74 14.17
CA THR A 109 -19.14 -10.10 13.78
C THR A 109 -18.96 -10.27 12.27
N VAL A 110 -18.09 -11.19 11.85
CA VAL A 110 -17.97 -11.56 10.42
C VAL A 110 -19.18 -12.41 10.04
N VAL A 111 -19.86 -12.01 8.96
CA VAL A 111 -21.04 -12.70 8.45
C VAL A 111 -20.83 -13.14 6.99
N GLU A 112 -21.54 -14.21 6.59
CA GLU A 112 -21.51 -14.71 5.21
C GLU A 112 -22.63 -14.11 4.34
N THR A 113 -23.58 -13.40 4.96
CA THR A 113 -24.66 -12.69 4.26
C THR A 113 -24.86 -11.32 4.92
N PRO A 114 -24.82 -10.23 4.13
CA PRO A 114 -25.03 -8.89 4.65
C PRO A 114 -26.45 -8.69 5.22
N GLY A 115 -26.57 -7.86 6.23
CA GLY A 115 -27.83 -7.48 6.87
C GLY A 115 -27.83 -6.00 7.28
N PRO A 116 -28.87 -5.52 8.00
CA PRO A 116 -29.08 -4.08 8.23
C PRO A 116 -27.97 -3.33 8.94
N ASP A 117 -27.20 -3.98 9.79
CA ASP A 117 -26.08 -3.36 10.55
C ASP A 117 -24.71 -3.83 10.03
N THR A 118 -24.63 -4.16 8.75
CA THR A 118 -23.46 -4.75 8.14
C THR A 118 -22.70 -3.75 7.27
N LEU A 119 -21.39 -3.67 7.47
CA LEU A 119 -20.46 -3.09 6.49
C LEU A 119 -20.05 -4.15 5.48
N ILE A 120 -20.07 -3.79 4.20
CA ILE A 120 -19.52 -4.61 3.12
C ILE A 120 -18.13 -4.09 2.79
N ILE A 121 -17.12 -4.94 2.87
CA ILE A 121 -15.76 -4.64 2.42
C ILE A 121 -15.59 -5.21 1.02
N ARG A 122 -15.48 -4.32 0.04
CA ARG A 122 -15.26 -4.66 -1.36
C ARG A 122 -13.85 -4.24 -1.75
N SER A 123 -12.98 -5.21 -1.95
CA SER A 123 -11.56 -4.99 -2.20
C SER A 123 -11.15 -5.41 -3.60
N SER A 124 -10.29 -4.63 -4.23
CA SER A 124 -9.62 -5.00 -5.47
C SER A 124 -8.11 -4.87 -5.31
N ILE A 125 -7.38 -5.86 -5.82
CA ILE A 125 -5.94 -5.75 -6.04
C ILE A 125 -5.73 -5.26 -7.46
N ILE A 126 -5.04 -4.11 -7.60
CA ILE A 126 -4.82 -3.45 -8.89
C ILE A 126 -3.59 -4.00 -9.57
N SER A 127 -2.54 -4.23 -8.79
CA SER A 127 -1.27 -4.73 -9.31
C SER A 127 -0.51 -5.55 -8.29
N VAL A 128 0.19 -6.54 -8.81
CA VAL A 128 1.26 -7.28 -8.16
C VAL A 128 2.45 -7.21 -9.12
N ALA A 129 3.50 -6.52 -8.74
CA ALA A 129 4.61 -6.21 -9.61
C ALA A 129 5.96 -6.40 -8.92
N ALA A 130 7.00 -6.59 -9.71
CA ALA A 130 8.38 -6.47 -9.28
C ALA A 130 8.92 -5.12 -9.72
N ARG A 131 9.46 -4.35 -8.80
CA ARG A 131 10.02 -3.03 -9.05
C ARG A 131 11.53 -3.04 -8.81
N THR A 132 12.30 -2.57 -9.77
CA THR A 132 13.73 -2.38 -9.58
C THR A 132 13.96 -1.32 -8.50
N GLN A 133 14.77 -1.65 -7.49
CA GLN A 133 15.13 -0.70 -6.45
C GLN A 133 15.81 0.52 -7.03
N SER A 134 15.45 1.70 -6.53
CA SER A 134 16.16 2.95 -6.86
C SER A 134 17.61 2.87 -6.39
N LEU A 135 18.53 3.54 -7.11
CA LEU A 135 19.93 3.64 -6.72
C LEU A 135 20.04 4.17 -5.28
N ARG A 136 20.72 3.44 -4.40
CA ARG A 136 21.04 3.92 -3.06
C ARG A 136 22.03 5.08 -3.16
N PHE A 137 22.03 6.01 -2.21
CA PHE A 137 22.85 7.24 -2.31
C PHE A 137 24.35 6.96 -2.51
N TYR A 138 24.87 5.86 -1.95
CA TYR A 138 26.27 5.46 -2.11
C TYR A 138 26.58 4.87 -3.51
N GLU A 139 25.56 4.45 -4.27
CA GLU A 139 25.71 3.98 -5.65
C GLU A 139 25.93 5.13 -6.64
N TRP A 140 25.77 6.37 -6.20
CA TRP A 140 26.12 7.57 -6.98
C TRP A 140 27.61 7.89 -6.95
N LEU A 141 28.40 7.18 -6.13
CA LEU A 141 29.85 7.33 -6.15
C LEU A 141 30.44 6.64 -7.40
N PRO A 142 31.51 7.21 -8.04
CA PRO A 142 32.02 6.72 -9.31
C PRO A 142 32.38 5.23 -9.34
N VAL A 143 32.88 4.69 -8.24
CA VAL A 143 33.28 3.27 -8.14
C VAL A 143 32.05 2.35 -8.05
N THR A 144 31.00 2.78 -7.37
CA THR A 144 29.78 1.98 -7.18
C THR A 144 28.84 2.06 -8.38
N LEU A 145 28.90 3.13 -9.17
CA LEU A 145 28.17 3.25 -10.44
C LEU A 145 28.56 2.17 -11.45
N LEU A 146 29.84 1.80 -11.51
CA LEU A 146 30.30 0.70 -12.37
C LEU A 146 29.72 -0.64 -11.87
N ALA A 147 29.71 -0.89 -10.56
CA ALA A 147 29.15 -2.09 -9.98
C ALA A 147 27.61 -2.13 -10.17
N ALA A 148 26.92 -1.00 -9.97
CA ALA A 148 25.48 -0.91 -10.18
C ALA A 148 25.10 -1.08 -11.67
N GLY A 149 25.90 -0.55 -12.59
CA GLY A 149 25.72 -0.73 -14.04
C GLY A 149 25.86 -2.19 -14.46
N VAL A 150 26.87 -2.90 -13.96
CA VAL A 150 27.06 -4.33 -14.21
C VAL A 150 25.94 -5.15 -13.61
N SER A 151 25.54 -4.86 -12.35
CA SER A 151 24.44 -5.51 -11.66
C SER A 151 23.11 -5.38 -12.45
N THR A 152 22.82 -4.20 -12.96
CA THR A 152 21.61 -3.96 -13.77
C THR A 152 21.65 -4.73 -15.10
N ALA A 153 22.81 -4.76 -15.76
CA ALA A 153 23.00 -5.44 -17.04
C ALA A 153 22.98 -6.99 -16.91
N THR A 154 23.35 -7.50 -15.75
CA THR A 154 23.40 -8.95 -15.47
C THR A 154 22.15 -9.49 -14.76
N GLY A 155 21.14 -8.65 -14.46
CA GLY A 155 19.93 -9.04 -13.72
C GLY A 155 20.18 -9.34 -12.24
N ILE A 156 21.34 -8.94 -11.68
CA ILE A 156 21.71 -9.18 -10.26
C ILE A 156 21.13 -8.08 -9.33
N ARG A 157 20.46 -7.08 -9.91
CA ARG A 157 19.95 -5.98 -9.12
C ARG A 157 18.74 -6.42 -8.31
N ASP A 158 18.81 -6.16 -7.01
CA ASP A 158 17.71 -6.41 -6.08
C ASP A 158 16.44 -5.69 -6.57
N GLN A 159 15.34 -6.40 -6.54
CA GLN A 159 14.02 -5.87 -6.85
C GLN A 159 13.14 -5.99 -5.61
N ASP A 160 12.19 -5.10 -5.49
CA ASP A 160 11.14 -5.20 -4.48
C ASP A 160 9.85 -5.73 -5.12
N SER A 161 9.13 -6.58 -4.42
CA SER A 161 7.75 -6.84 -4.75
C SER A 161 6.91 -5.61 -4.38
N GLU A 162 5.92 -5.28 -5.18
CA GLU A 162 5.01 -4.15 -4.94
C GLU A 162 3.57 -4.61 -5.15
N ILE A 163 2.68 -4.19 -4.27
CA ILE A 163 1.25 -4.49 -4.36
C ILE A 163 0.43 -3.21 -4.14
N THR A 164 -0.64 -3.09 -4.92
CA THR A 164 -1.55 -1.95 -4.88
C THR A 164 -2.98 -2.44 -4.71
N THR A 165 -3.78 -1.77 -3.87
CA THR A 165 -5.19 -2.10 -3.63
C THR A 165 -6.07 -0.86 -3.60
N GLU A 166 -7.30 -1.04 -4.07
CA GLU A 166 -8.42 -0.12 -3.87
C GLU A 166 -9.52 -0.84 -3.09
N VAL A 167 -10.09 -0.17 -2.09
CA VAL A 167 -11.12 -0.73 -1.23
C VAL A 167 -12.27 0.27 -1.11
N ALA A 168 -13.48 -0.20 -1.33
CA ALA A 168 -14.71 0.48 -0.97
C ALA A 168 -15.35 -0.20 0.24
N VAL A 169 -15.81 0.59 1.20
CA VAL A 169 -16.63 0.13 2.32
C VAL A 169 -18.03 0.66 2.11
N LEU A 170 -19.02 -0.23 2.08
CA LEU A 170 -20.39 0.13 1.79
C LEU A 170 -21.31 -0.22 2.97
N ASP A 171 -22.37 0.56 3.10
CA ASP A 171 -23.54 0.17 3.89
C ASP A 171 -24.30 -0.95 3.17
N ALA A 172 -24.70 -1.99 3.88
CA ALA A 172 -25.39 -3.13 3.27
C ALA A 172 -26.84 -2.85 2.88
N VAL A 173 -27.46 -1.81 3.42
CA VAL A 173 -28.87 -1.50 3.19
C VAL A 173 -29.08 -0.73 1.88
N ASP A 174 -28.34 0.35 1.71
CA ASP A 174 -28.51 1.27 0.59
C ASP A 174 -27.35 1.23 -0.41
N GLN A 175 -26.33 0.42 -0.13
CA GLN A 175 -25.10 0.29 -0.92
C GLN A 175 -24.31 1.62 -1.02
N ALA A 176 -24.56 2.58 -0.14
CA ALA A 176 -23.84 3.82 -0.09
C ALA A 176 -22.38 3.55 0.31
N VAL A 177 -21.44 4.19 -0.39
CA VAL A 177 -20.03 4.15 -0.02
C VAL A 177 -19.82 4.98 1.24
N VAL A 178 -19.33 4.37 2.31
CA VAL A 178 -19.08 5.04 3.59
C VAL A 178 -17.59 5.20 3.89
N ALA A 179 -16.72 4.51 3.17
CA ALA A 179 -15.29 4.79 3.16
C ALA A 179 -14.64 4.28 1.88
N GLN A 180 -13.51 4.88 1.51
CA GLN A 180 -12.68 4.47 0.39
C GLN A 180 -11.21 4.54 0.79
N ILE A 181 -10.41 3.60 0.31
CA ILE A 181 -8.99 3.53 0.60
C ILE A 181 -8.25 3.11 -0.67
N VAL A 182 -7.19 3.83 -0.99
CA VAL A 182 -6.25 3.47 -2.05
C VAL A 182 -4.86 3.44 -1.46
N ARG A 183 -4.15 2.32 -1.60
CA ARG A 183 -2.82 2.16 -1.02
C ARG A 183 -1.92 1.28 -1.87
N LYS A 184 -0.64 1.56 -1.73
CA LYS A 184 0.45 0.91 -2.45
C LYS A 184 1.58 0.67 -1.46
N GLU A 185 2.09 -0.53 -1.40
CA GLU A 185 3.20 -0.86 -0.52
C GLU A 185 4.19 -1.82 -1.17
N THR A 186 5.41 -1.75 -0.69
CA THR A 186 6.48 -2.67 -1.02
C THR A 186 6.40 -3.88 -0.11
N GLY A 187 6.40 -5.07 -0.69
CA GLY A 187 6.50 -6.33 0.02
C GLY A 187 7.95 -6.72 0.29
N ARG A 188 8.25 -8.03 0.22
CA ARG A 188 9.62 -8.49 0.44
C ARG A 188 10.50 -8.19 -0.77
N PRO A 189 11.82 -7.95 -0.54
CA PRO A 189 12.81 -7.93 -1.61
C PRO A 189 12.82 -9.25 -2.38
N LEU A 190 13.10 -9.17 -3.67
CA LEU A 190 13.29 -10.31 -4.56
C LEU A 190 14.78 -10.44 -4.87
N ASP A 191 15.29 -11.67 -4.87
CA ASP A 191 16.72 -11.95 -5.03
C ASP A 191 17.25 -11.57 -6.42
N ASN A 192 16.37 -11.60 -7.45
CA ASN A 192 16.74 -11.30 -8.82
C ASN A 192 15.50 -11.01 -9.71
N ASP A 193 15.75 -10.63 -10.96
CA ASP A 193 14.75 -10.30 -11.95
C ASP A 193 13.96 -11.50 -12.51
N LYS A 194 14.37 -12.74 -12.18
CA LYS A 194 13.72 -13.98 -12.62
C LYS A 194 12.93 -14.67 -11.51
N GLN A 195 13.07 -14.20 -10.25
CA GLN A 195 12.36 -14.81 -9.14
C GLN A 195 10.85 -14.76 -9.35
N VAL A 196 10.22 -15.90 -9.19
CA VAL A 196 8.75 -16.02 -9.18
C VAL A 196 8.24 -15.47 -7.87
N MET A 197 7.32 -14.52 -7.93
CA MET A 197 6.67 -13.97 -6.75
C MET A 197 5.71 -15.00 -6.14
N THR A 198 5.66 -15.03 -4.84
CA THR A 198 4.81 -15.92 -4.05
C THR A 198 3.94 -15.12 -3.07
N LEU A 199 2.98 -15.76 -2.45
CA LEU A 199 2.19 -15.14 -1.39
C LEU A 199 3.08 -14.58 -0.26
N ASP A 200 4.15 -15.27 0.09
CA ASP A 200 5.03 -14.87 1.20
C ASP A 200 5.69 -13.51 0.98
N ASP A 201 5.85 -13.09 -0.27
CA ASP A 201 6.40 -11.78 -0.60
C ASP A 201 5.44 -10.63 -0.22
N PHE A 202 4.13 -10.91 -0.13
CA PHE A 202 3.08 -9.93 0.15
C PHE A 202 2.43 -10.07 1.52
N LYS A 203 2.57 -11.20 2.18
CA LYS A 203 1.95 -11.47 3.49
C LYS A 203 2.10 -10.33 4.50
N PRO A 204 3.31 -9.79 4.76
CA PRO A 204 3.46 -8.72 5.76
C PRO A 204 2.68 -7.45 5.41
N VAL A 205 2.52 -7.18 4.11
CA VAL A 205 1.74 -6.03 3.63
C VAL A 205 0.25 -6.27 3.86
N LEU A 206 -0.26 -7.43 3.46
CA LEU A 206 -1.67 -7.79 3.58
C LEU A 206 -2.12 -7.85 5.04
N ASP A 207 -1.29 -8.43 5.93
CA ASP A 207 -1.52 -8.43 7.37
C ASP A 207 -1.55 -7.01 7.94
N GLY A 208 -0.58 -6.17 7.54
CA GLY A 208 -0.53 -4.77 7.93
C GLY A 208 -1.76 -3.99 7.49
N TRP A 209 -2.25 -4.25 6.28
CA TRP A 209 -3.44 -3.60 5.74
C TRP A 209 -4.72 -3.99 6.48
N ALA A 210 -4.87 -5.26 6.81
CA ALA A 210 -6.01 -5.75 7.58
C ALA A 210 -5.98 -5.19 9.02
N PHE A 211 -4.80 -5.17 9.65
CA PHE A 211 -4.58 -4.55 10.95
C PHE A 211 -4.93 -3.06 10.96
N ASP A 212 -4.44 -2.30 9.99
CA ASP A 212 -4.71 -0.87 9.87
C ASP A 212 -6.21 -0.58 9.71
N MET A 213 -6.92 -1.41 8.93
CA MET A 213 -8.37 -1.27 8.75
C MET A 213 -9.12 -1.46 10.07
N ARG A 214 -8.77 -2.49 10.86
CA ARG A 214 -9.33 -2.67 12.21
C ARG A 214 -9.04 -1.48 13.12
N GLN A 215 -7.80 -0.99 13.12
CA GLN A 215 -7.40 0.15 13.94
C GLN A 215 -8.14 1.44 13.54
N ALA A 216 -8.30 1.69 12.25
CA ALA A 216 -9.04 2.85 11.75
C ALA A 216 -10.51 2.81 12.22
N TYR A 217 -11.16 1.65 12.12
CA TYR A 217 -12.52 1.47 12.62
C TYR A 217 -12.61 1.70 14.13
N SER A 218 -11.72 1.10 14.91
CA SER A 218 -11.71 1.21 16.38
C SER A 218 -11.40 2.62 16.89
N SER A 219 -10.64 3.41 16.11
CA SER A 219 -10.20 4.77 16.51
C SER A 219 -11.24 5.84 16.19
N GLY A 220 -12.06 5.64 15.18
CA GLY A 220 -13.05 6.61 14.74
C GLY A 220 -14.30 6.69 15.61
N GLY A 221 -14.49 5.74 16.53
CA GLY A 221 -15.60 5.73 17.50
C GLY A 221 -15.29 6.44 18.82
N LYS A 222 -14.21 7.22 18.90
CA LYS A 222 -13.83 8.00 20.10
C LYS A 222 -13.95 9.49 19.87
#